data_abf289b9d04de54ccd57954ce43157e6
#
_entry.id   abf289b9d04de54ccd57954ce43157e6
#
_cell.length_a   1.000
_cell.length_b   1.000
_cell.length_c   1.000
_cell.angle_alpha   90.00
_cell.angle_beta   90.00
_cell.angle_gamma   90.00
#
_symmetry.space_group_name_H-M   'P 1'
#
loop_
_entity.id
_entity.type
_entity.pdbx_description
1 polymer ?
#
loop_
_entity_poly.entity_id
_entity_poly.type
_entity_poly.pdbx_seq_one_letter_code
_entity_poly.pdbx_strand_id
1 'polypeptide(L)'
;MSSFKEINETRNIILNPSDFGRVAVMFGGSSSEREISLRSGKAVIKALLSRGIDAHPWDPHEKSMGDFEKVGFDRAWIALHGTNGEDGVIQENLERLHTPYTGSGVKASATAMNKLLSKKLFRSANIPTPNFDVARNYEDASIATEKIGFPSIIKPLCQGSSVGMSKVFNRSDLTDAIDKALLYGEEVLVEECIDGDEITISILQGEALPSIRIITPHVFYDYDAKYESDRTEYVCKGTSNDIEEKIYADIAINAFKKLGCKGWGRVDFMTASNGQPQVLEVNTVPGMTSHSLVPMAANHIGICFEELCWRILETSFENRIEVSSNDA
;
A
#
# COMPACT_ATOMS: atom_id res chain seq x y z
N MET A 1 11.81 24.84 2.27
CA MET A 1 13.21 24.41 2.37
C MET A 1 13.63 23.94 3.77
N SER A 2 12.75 23.92 4.80
CA SER A 2 13.08 23.47 6.18
C SER A 2 12.86 21.97 6.44
N SER A 3 12.06 21.27 5.62
CA SER A 3 11.64 19.89 5.90
C SER A 3 12.68 18.79 5.61
N PHE A 4 13.68 19.05 4.79
CA PHE A 4 14.68 18.04 4.40
C PHE A 4 15.75 17.76 5.48
N LYS A 5 15.97 18.68 6.42
CA LYS A 5 16.94 18.48 7.53
C LYS A 5 16.37 17.63 8.66
N GLU A 6 15.03 17.66 8.87
CA GLU A 6 14.36 16.95 9.97
C GLU A 6 14.21 15.44 9.69
N ILE A 7 14.09 15.02 8.41
CA ILE A 7 13.94 13.60 8.00
C ILE A 7 15.12 12.71 8.46
N ASN A 8 16.27 13.30 8.78
CA ASN A 8 17.45 12.53 9.18
C ASN A 8 17.58 12.30 10.69
N GLU A 9 16.79 12.97 11.54
CA GLU A 9 17.00 12.90 13.00
C GLU A 9 16.43 11.63 13.66
N THR A 10 15.45 10.97 13.03
CA THR A 10 14.82 9.73 13.54
C THR A 10 15.22 8.48 12.75
N ARG A 11 15.99 8.62 11.68
CA ARG A 11 16.37 7.53 10.79
C ARG A 11 17.46 6.66 11.41
N ASN A 12 17.26 5.34 11.43
CA ASN A 12 18.33 4.38 11.66
C ASN A 12 19.27 4.34 10.45
N ILE A 13 20.25 5.22 10.41
CA ILE A 13 21.18 5.35 9.28
C ILE A 13 22.14 4.16 9.29
N ILE A 14 22.05 3.30 8.31
CA ILE A 14 23.03 2.24 8.04
C ILE A 14 24.05 2.77 7.04
N LEU A 15 25.34 2.66 7.38
CA LEU A 15 26.41 3.21 6.55
C LEU A 15 27.07 2.16 5.65
N ASN A 16 27.17 0.91 6.14
CA ASN A 16 27.85 -0.15 5.41
C ASN A 16 26.86 -1.15 4.83
N PRO A 17 26.98 -1.50 3.53
CA PRO A 17 26.13 -2.53 2.91
C PRO A 17 26.18 -3.88 3.63
N SER A 18 27.34 -4.25 4.19
CA SER A 18 27.53 -5.50 4.93
C SER A 18 26.72 -5.60 6.21
N ASP A 19 26.27 -4.47 6.79
CA ASP A 19 25.47 -4.47 8.02
C ASP A 19 24.05 -5.02 7.78
N PHE A 20 23.60 -5.08 6.53
CA PHE A 20 22.34 -5.73 6.17
C PHE A 20 22.43 -7.26 6.13
N GLY A 21 23.64 -7.84 6.02
CA GLY A 21 23.81 -9.27 5.81
C GLY A 21 23.27 -9.74 4.44
N ARG A 22 22.84 -10.99 4.37
CA ARG A 22 22.23 -11.60 3.17
C ARG A 22 20.74 -11.22 3.11
N VAL A 23 20.35 -10.52 2.07
CA VAL A 23 18.99 -9.98 1.91
C VAL A 23 18.21 -10.82 0.89
N ALA A 24 17.09 -11.41 1.31
CA ALA A 24 16.12 -11.97 0.38
C ALA A 24 15.23 -10.85 -0.18
N VAL A 25 15.19 -10.65 -1.48
CA VAL A 25 14.16 -9.83 -2.13
C VAL A 25 13.04 -10.75 -2.54
N MET A 26 11.90 -10.65 -1.84
CA MET A 26 10.73 -11.51 -2.03
C MET A 26 9.78 -10.89 -3.04
N PHE A 27 9.55 -11.54 -4.16
CA PHE A 27 8.69 -11.06 -5.25
C PHE A 27 8.09 -12.22 -6.05
N GLY A 28 7.17 -11.93 -6.99
CA GLY A 28 6.42 -12.94 -7.71
C GLY A 28 5.16 -13.32 -6.94
N GLY A 29 5.18 -14.45 -6.24
CA GLY A 29 4.04 -14.95 -5.49
C GLY A 29 2.92 -15.47 -6.42
N SER A 30 1.71 -15.70 -5.87
CA SER A 30 0.58 -16.30 -6.57
C SER A 30 -0.63 -15.37 -6.75
N SER A 31 -0.51 -14.09 -6.38
CA SER A 31 -1.60 -13.12 -6.52
C SER A 31 -1.85 -12.71 -7.99
N SER A 32 -2.97 -12.06 -8.24
CA SER A 32 -3.28 -11.43 -9.53
C SER A 32 -2.28 -10.34 -9.95
N GLU A 33 -1.48 -9.85 -8.99
CA GLU A 33 -0.47 -8.80 -9.20
C GLU A 33 0.96 -9.35 -9.39
N ARG A 34 1.09 -10.68 -9.66
CA ARG A 34 2.37 -11.38 -9.84
C ARG A 34 3.32 -10.66 -10.82
N GLU A 35 2.83 -10.24 -11.98
CA GLU A 35 3.66 -9.58 -13.01
C GLU A 35 4.29 -8.28 -12.52
N ILE A 36 3.54 -7.48 -11.77
CA ILE A 36 4.03 -6.23 -11.18
C ILE A 36 5.05 -6.53 -10.08
N SER A 37 4.78 -7.55 -9.27
CA SER A 37 5.70 -8.02 -8.25
C SER A 37 7.04 -8.48 -8.85
N LEU A 38 7.01 -9.20 -9.98
CA LEU A 38 8.21 -9.61 -10.71
C LEU A 38 9.00 -8.40 -11.25
N ARG A 39 8.32 -7.40 -11.81
CA ARG A 39 8.95 -6.15 -12.30
C ARG A 39 9.56 -5.37 -11.13
N SER A 40 8.81 -5.17 -10.04
CA SER A 40 9.25 -4.48 -8.82
C SER A 40 10.48 -5.17 -8.21
N GLY A 41 10.42 -6.47 -7.99
CA GLY A 41 11.50 -7.23 -7.38
C GLY A 41 12.80 -7.20 -8.18
N LYS A 42 12.71 -7.33 -9.50
CA LYS A 42 13.88 -7.20 -10.39
C LYS A 42 14.53 -5.82 -10.32
N ALA A 43 13.72 -4.75 -10.26
CA ALA A 43 14.23 -3.39 -10.12
C ALA A 43 14.90 -3.18 -8.76
N VAL A 44 14.28 -3.65 -7.67
CA VAL A 44 14.81 -3.58 -6.30
C VAL A 44 16.13 -4.34 -6.18
N ILE A 45 16.22 -5.58 -6.66
CA ILE A 45 17.49 -6.36 -6.65
C ILE A 45 18.60 -5.58 -7.34
N LYS A 46 18.34 -5.09 -8.56
CA LYS A 46 19.33 -4.31 -9.31
C LYS A 46 19.81 -3.09 -8.52
N ALA A 47 18.89 -2.38 -7.88
CA ALA A 47 19.21 -1.20 -7.07
C ALA A 47 20.05 -1.57 -5.83
N LEU A 48 19.69 -2.62 -5.10
CA LEU A 48 20.42 -3.07 -3.91
C LEU A 48 21.82 -3.57 -4.25
N LEU A 49 21.94 -4.39 -5.31
CA LEU A 49 23.25 -4.89 -5.79
C LEU A 49 24.16 -3.74 -6.23
N SER A 50 23.64 -2.70 -6.90
CA SER A 50 24.44 -1.54 -7.32
C SER A 50 25.02 -0.75 -6.14
N ARG A 51 24.44 -0.91 -4.95
CA ARG A 51 24.93 -0.31 -3.69
C ARG A 51 25.74 -1.28 -2.82
N GLY A 52 26.10 -2.44 -3.34
CA GLY A 52 26.92 -3.43 -2.66
C GLY A 52 26.19 -4.28 -1.61
N ILE A 53 24.84 -4.28 -1.62
CA ILE A 53 24.05 -5.17 -0.77
C ILE A 53 24.09 -6.60 -1.32
N ASP A 54 24.28 -7.60 -0.47
CA ASP A 54 24.21 -9.03 -0.82
C ASP A 54 22.73 -9.46 -0.97
N ALA A 55 22.11 -9.07 -2.10
CA ALA A 55 20.68 -9.23 -2.38
C ALA A 55 20.41 -10.43 -3.30
N HIS A 56 19.48 -11.29 -2.92
CA HIS A 56 19.13 -12.53 -3.61
C HIS A 56 17.63 -12.60 -3.93
N PRO A 57 17.26 -13.12 -5.12
CA PRO A 57 15.85 -13.29 -5.49
C PRO A 57 15.20 -14.45 -4.73
N TRP A 58 13.97 -14.21 -4.27
CA TRP A 58 13.13 -15.24 -3.67
C TRP A 58 11.69 -15.13 -4.15
N ASP A 59 11.23 -16.13 -4.88
CA ASP A 59 9.83 -16.24 -5.29
C ASP A 59 9.14 -17.34 -4.47
N PRO A 60 8.21 -16.99 -3.54
CA PRO A 60 7.52 -17.98 -2.73
C PRO A 60 6.53 -18.86 -3.51
N HIS A 61 6.25 -18.54 -4.78
CA HIS A 61 5.53 -19.43 -5.67
C HIS A 61 6.39 -20.61 -6.17
N GLU A 62 7.68 -20.37 -6.33
CA GLU A 62 8.63 -21.36 -6.84
C GLU A 62 9.39 -22.11 -5.74
N LYS A 63 9.56 -21.47 -4.58
CA LYS A 63 10.40 -21.97 -3.48
C LYS A 63 9.64 -21.92 -2.15
N SER A 64 9.72 -22.99 -1.38
CA SER A 64 9.03 -23.08 -0.09
C SER A 64 9.67 -22.23 0.99
N MET A 65 8.90 -21.86 2.03
CA MET A 65 9.46 -21.20 3.22
C MET A 65 10.40 -22.09 4.03
N GLY A 66 10.26 -23.43 3.92
CA GLY A 66 11.22 -24.38 4.50
C GLY A 66 12.58 -24.37 3.80
N ASP A 67 12.63 -24.06 2.51
CA ASP A 67 13.89 -23.84 1.79
C ASP A 67 14.47 -22.46 2.08
N PHE A 68 13.63 -21.44 2.33
CA PHE A 68 14.04 -20.13 2.81
C PHE A 68 14.84 -20.23 4.11
N GLU A 69 14.33 -20.99 5.08
CA GLU A 69 14.98 -21.24 6.37
C GLU A 69 16.37 -21.88 6.19
N LYS A 70 16.50 -22.87 5.32
CA LYS A 70 17.78 -23.56 5.05
C LYS A 70 18.83 -22.63 4.44
N VAL A 71 18.41 -21.65 3.64
CA VAL A 71 19.32 -20.67 3.04
C VAL A 71 19.87 -19.72 4.08
N GLY A 72 19.12 -19.38 5.12
CA GLY A 72 19.55 -18.55 6.24
C GLY A 72 19.79 -17.10 5.82
N PHE A 73 18.75 -16.42 5.36
CA PHE A 73 18.79 -14.98 5.09
C PHE A 73 18.73 -14.18 6.40
N ASP A 74 19.49 -13.10 6.48
CA ASP A 74 19.52 -12.22 7.65
C ASP A 74 18.30 -11.31 7.70
N ARG A 75 17.68 -10.99 6.52
CA ARG A 75 16.47 -10.18 6.39
C ARG A 75 15.77 -10.34 5.05
N ALA A 76 14.55 -9.84 4.98
CA ALA A 76 13.76 -9.85 3.75
C ALA A 76 13.34 -8.43 3.33
N TRP A 77 13.48 -8.13 2.05
CA TRP A 77 12.86 -7.00 1.37
C TRP A 77 11.59 -7.50 0.68
N ILE A 78 10.40 -7.08 1.12
CA ILE A 78 9.12 -7.56 0.57
C ILE A 78 8.72 -6.67 -0.61
N ALA A 79 8.62 -7.28 -1.81
CA ALA A 79 8.09 -6.70 -3.05
C ALA A 79 6.93 -7.55 -3.60
N LEU A 80 6.25 -8.30 -2.73
CA LEU A 80 5.06 -9.09 -3.05
C LEU A 80 3.83 -8.20 -2.97
N HIS A 81 3.03 -8.16 -4.03
CA HIS A 81 1.82 -7.35 -4.09
C HIS A 81 0.56 -8.22 -3.99
N GLY A 82 -0.51 -7.65 -3.44
CA GLY A 82 -1.79 -8.32 -3.27
C GLY A 82 -1.79 -9.44 -2.22
N THR A 83 -2.63 -10.43 -2.43
CA THR A 83 -2.81 -11.57 -1.51
C THR A 83 -1.51 -12.33 -1.27
N ASN A 84 -1.26 -12.78 -0.05
CA ASN A 84 -0.04 -13.39 0.46
C ASN A 84 1.19 -12.45 0.52
N GLY A 85 1.09 -11.20 0.04
CA GLY A 85 2.17 -10.22 0.11
C GLY A 85 1.85 -9.04 1.03
N GLU A 86 0.60 -8.54 0.95
CA GLU A 86 0.15 -7.34 1.66
C GLU A 86 -0.86 -7.63 2.78
N ASP A 87 -1.28 -8.87 2.96
CA ASP A 87 -2.33 -9.32 3.86
C ASP A 87 -1.85 -9.88 5.21
N GLY A 88 -0.54 -9.87 5.46
CA GLY A 88 0.08 -10.37 6.68
C GLY A 88 0.62 -11.80 6.59
N VAL A 89 0.29 -12.56 5.54
CA VAL A 89 0.68 -13.98 5.44
C VAL A 89 2.19 -14.16 5.32
N ILE A 90 2.85 -13.42 4.43
CA ILE A 90 4.31 -13.52 4.29
C ILE A 90 5.03 -12.97 5.52
N GLN A 91 4.48 -11.89 6.13
CA GLN A 91 5.00 -11.30 7.35
C GLN A 91 4.97 -12.32 8.50
N GLU A 92 3.85 -13.04 8.67
CA GLU A 92 3.73 -14.11 9.69
C GLU A 92 4.75 -15.22 9.48
N ASN A 93 4.96 -15.66 8.23
CA ASN A 93 5.97 -16.66 7.91
C ASN A 93 7.39 -16.18 8.29
N LEU A 94 7.72 -14.92 8.00
CA LEU A 94 9.01 -14.34 8.34
C LEU A 94 9.19 -14.15 9.85
N GLU A 95 8.14 -13.77 10.58
CA GLU A 95 8.16 -13.69 12.05
C GLU A 95 8.40 -15.07 12.69
N ARG A 96 7.77 -16.13 12.18
CA ARG A 96 8.00 -17.52 12.64
C ARG A 96 9.45 -18.00 12.39
N LEU A 97 10.10 -17.47 11.33
CA LEU A 97 11.49 -17.76 11.01
C LEU A 97 12.46 -16.79 11.66
N HIS A 98 11.98 -15.87 12.51
CA HIS A 98 12.78 -14.81 13.14
C HIS A 98 13.57 -13.97 12.13
N THR A 99 13.07 -13.82 10.92
CA THR A 99 13.71 -13.04 9.86
C THR A 99 13.12 -11.62 9.82
N PRO A 100 13.89 -10.57 10.14
CA PRO A 100 13.46 -9.19 10.00
C PRO A 100 13.09 -8.85 8.55
N TYR A 101 12.11 -7.96 8.36
CA TYR A 101 11.63 -7.61 7.02
C TYR A 101 11.24 -6.13 6.91
N THR A 102 11.12 -5.65 5.69
CA THR A 102 10.74 -4.25 5.40
C THR A 102 9.24 -4.03 5.57
N GLY A 103 8.86 -2.86 6.09
CA GLY A 103 7.48 -2.38 6.09
C GLY A 103 6.65 -2.83 7.30
N SER A 104 5.35 -2.97 7.09
CA SER A 104 4.36 -3.20 8.14
C SER A 104 4.31 -4.66 8.60
N GLY A 105 4.03 -4.87 9.89
CA GLY A 105 3.88 -6.20 10.48
C GLY A 105 2.55 -6.88 10.16
N VAL A 106 2.38 -8.12 10.60
CA VAL A 106 1.24 -9.02 10.32
C VAL A 106 -0.11 -8.34 10.50
N LYS A 107 -0.38 -7.84 11.71
CA LYS A 107 -1.68 -7.24 12.04
C LYS A 107 -1.97 -5.99 11.23
N ALA A 108 -0.97 -5.14 11.01
CA ALA A 108 -1.14 -3.89 10.26
C ALA A 108 -1.42 -4.17 8.80
N SER A 109 -0.69 -5.10 8.17
CA SER A 109 -0.89 -5.53 6.79
C SER A 109 -2.29 -6.13 6.59
N ALA A 110 -2.70 -7.08 7.44
CA ALA A 110 -4.03 -7.67 7.38
C ALA A 110 -5.15 -6.63 7.57
N THR A 111 -4.95 -5.66 8.47
CA THR A 111 -5.93 -4.60 8.72
C THR A 111 -6.02 -3.64 7.53
N ALA A 112 -4.88 -3.24 6.95
CA ALA A 112 -4.83 -2.34 5.80
C ALA A 112 -5.48 -2.98 4.56
N MET A 113 -5.23 -4.26 4.32
CA MET A 113 -5.83 -5.01 3.21
C MET A 113 -7.34 -5.12 3.31
N ASN A 114 -7.89 -5.19 4.53
CA ASN A 114 -9.33 -5.26 4.76
C ASN A 114 -9.96 -3.87 4.82
N LYS A 115 -10.61 -3.44 3.73
CA LYS A 115 -11.22 -2.11 3.58
C LYS A 115 -12.25 -1.77 4.67
N LEU A 116 -13.01 -2.76 5.12
CA LEU A 116 -13.99 -2.55 6.20
C LEU A 116 -13.30 -2.26 7.53
N LEU A 117 -12.27 -3.03 7.89
CA LEU A 117 -11.54 -2.84 9.14
C LEU A 117 -10.79 -1.52 9.15
N SER A 118 -10.08 -1.19 8.06
CA SER A 118 -9.35 0.08 7.94
C SER A 118 -10.30 1.28 8.05
N LYS A 119 -11.43 1.28 7.35
CA LYS A 119 -12.43 2.36 7.40
C LYS A 119 -13.11 2.51 8.77
N LYS A 120 -13.40 1.40 9.47
CA LYS A 120 -13.90 1.45 10.85
C LYS A 120 -12.87 2.11 11.78
N LEU A 121 -11.59 1.82 11.61
CA LEU A 121 -10.53 2.44 12.40
C LEU A 121 -10.36 3.92 12.04
N PHE A 122 -10.46 4.31 10.77
CA PHE A 122 -10.45 5.71 10.35
C PHE A 122 -11.59 6.50 10.99
N ARG A 123 -12.82 6.01 10.92
CA ARG A 123 -13.97 6.63 11.59
C ARG A 123 -13.76 6.79 13.10
N SER A 124 -13.24 5.75 13.76
CA SER A 124 -12.99 5.78 15.22
C SER A 124 -11.94 6.81 15.64
N ALA A 125 -11.09 7.23 14.71
CA ALA A 125 -10.04 8.23 14.90
C ALA A 125 -10.37 9.60 14.30
N ASN A 126 -11.60 9.81 13.82
CA ASN A 126 -12.03 11.01 13.09
C ASN A 126 -11.16 11.32 11.85
N ILE A 127 -10.62 10.29 11.20
CA ILE A 127 -9.91 10.40 9.92
C ILE A 127 -10.98 10.39 8.82
N PRO A 128 -11.02 11.41 7.94
CA PRO A 128 -12.01 11.50 6.89
C PRO A 128 -11.90 10.31 5.93
N THR A 129 -13.02 9.66 5.68
CA THR A 129 -13.15 8.55 4.71
C THR A 129 -14.58 8.55 4.18
N PRO A 130 -14.81 8.18 2.88
CA PRO A 130 -16.16 8.15 2.32
C PRO A 130 -17.13 7.35 3.19
N ASN A 131 -18.41 7.73 3.18
CA ASN A 131 -19.44 6.96 3.84
C ASN A 131 -19.49 5.55 3.26
N PHE A 132 -19.73 4.56 4.09
CA PHE A 132 -19.75 3.17 3.67
C PHE A 132 -20.70 2.32 4.51
N ASP A 133 -21.17 1.23 3.90
CA ASP A 133 -21.89 0.13 4.54
C ASP A 133 -21.41 -1.19 3.91
N VAL A 134 -21.91 -2.32 4.40
CA VAL A 134 -21.55 -3.67 3.95
C VAL A 134 -22.78 -4.37 3.40
N ALA A 135 -22.61 -5.14 2.34
CA ALA A 135 -23.67 -5.94 1.77
C ALA A 135 -23.20 -7.38 1.49
N ARG A 136 -24.09 -8.35 1.66
CA ARG A 136 -23.91 -9.78 1.35
C ARG A 136 -24.75 -10.24 0.18
N ASN A 137 -25.70 -9.41 -0.22
CA ASN A 137 -26.69 -9.69 -1.27
C ASN A 137 -27.28 -8.38 -1.80
N TYR A 138 -28.14 -8.48 -2.79
CA TYR A 138 -28.83 -7.34 -3.41
C TYR A 138 -29.65 -6.52 -2.39
N GLU A 139 -30.36 -7.17 -1.46
CA GLU A 139 -31.22 -6.49 -0.50
C GLU A 139 -30.39 -5.61 0.45
N ASP A 140 -29.31 -6.15 1.01
CA ASP A 140 -28.36 -5.38 1.84
C ASP A 140 -27.80 -4.19 1.08
N ALA A 141 -27.39 -4.39 -0.18
CA ALA A 141 -26.82 -3.30 -1.00
C ALA A 141 -27.86 -2.24 -1.37
N SER A 142 -29.11 -2.65 -1.61
CA SER A 142 -30.22 -1.71 -1.83
C SER A 142 -30.45 -0.83 -0.60
N ILE A 143 -30.44 -1.42 0.59
CA ILE A 143 -30.56 -0.68 1.86
C ILE A 143 -29.36 0.24 2.08
N ALA A 144 -28.14 -0.24 1.81
CA ALA A 144 -26.93 0.55 1.92
C ALA A 144 -26.93 1.77 0.98
N THR A 145 -27.32 1.58 -0.28
CA THR A 145 -27.39 2.67 -1.28
C THR A 145 -28.51 3.65 -1.00
N GLU A 146 -29.61 3.26 -0.32
CA GLU A 146 -30.62 4.20 0.15
C GLU A 146 -30.09 5.20 1.18
N LYS A 147 -29.13 4.76 2.01
CA LYS A 147 -28.49 5.61 3.04
C LYS A 147 -27.36 6.46 2.46
N ILE A 148 -26.56 5.88 1.55
CA ILE A 148 -25.34 6.48 1.01
C ILE A 148 -25.66 7.40 -0.17
N GLY A 149 -26.62 7.01 -1.02
CA GLY A 149 -26.98 7.70 -2.27
C GLY A 149 -26.26 7.11 -3.49
N PHE A 150 -26.63 7.64 -4.67
CA PHE A 150 -25.98 7.37 -5.94
C PHE A 150 -25.25 8.62 -6.46
N PRO A 151 -24.13 8.47 -7.17
CA PRO A 151 -23.48 7.21 -7.48
C PRO A 151 -22.79 6.61 -6.26
N SER A 152 -22.68 5.26 -6.23
CA SER A 152 -21.96 4.49 -5.21
C SER A 152 -20.90 3.62 -5.86
N ILE A 153 -19.91 3.20 -5.06
CA ILE A 153 -18.90 2.22 -5.45
C ILE A 153 -19.17 0.92 -4.71
N ILE A 154 -19.28 -0.18 -5.48
CA ILE A 154 -19.34 -1.55 -4.94
C ILE A 154 -18.00 -2.21 -5.16
N LYS A 155 -17.38 -2.75 -4.11
CA LYS A 155 -16.04 -3.36 -4.21
C LYS A 155 -15.83 -4.49 -3.19
N PRO A 156 -15.00 -5.50 -3.51
CA PRO A 156 -14.58 -6.52 -2.55
C PRO A 156 -13.84 -5.90 -1.37
N LEU A 157 -13.89 -6.57 -0.20
CA LEU A 157 -13.22 -6.07 1.01
C LEU A 157 -11.70 -6.18 0.96
N CYS A 158 -11.16 -7.25 0.31
CA CYS A 158 -9.73 -7.61 0.39
C CYS A 158 -9.06 -7.76 -0.99
N GLN A 159 -9.47 -6.97 -1.99
CA GLN A 159 -8.84 -6.97 -3.32
C GLN A 159 -8.17 -5.62 -3.62
N GLY A 160 -7.01 -5.69 -4.30
CA GLY A 160 -6.28 -4.54 -4.83
C GLY A 160 -6.64 -4.25 -6.30
N SER A 161 -5.96 -3.26 -6.88
CA SER A 161 -5.96 -2.93 -8.32
C SER A 161 -7.36 -2.82 -8.96
N SER A 162 -8.35 -2.34 -8.22
CA SER A 162 -9.75 -2.17 -8.65
C SER A 162 -10.45 -3.46 -9.13
N VAL A 163 -9.90 -4.64 -8.78
CA VAL A 163 -10.50 -5.94 -9.12
C VAL A 163 -11.87 -6.08 -8.47
N GLY A 164 -12.87 -6.46 -9.27
CA GLY A 164 -14.25 -6.64 -8.79
C GLY A 164 -15.00 -5.34 -8.46
N MET A 165 -14.39 -4.16 -8.66
CA MET A 165 -15.01 -2.87 -8.39
C MET A 165 -15.99 -2.46 -9.49
N SER A 166 -17.06 -1.77 -9.10
CA SER A 166 -18.07 -1.20 -10.01
C SER A 166 -18.58 0.12 -9.47
N LYS A 167 -18.78 1.10 -10.37
CA LYS A 167 -19.50 2.35 -10.10
C LYS A 167 -20.95 2.17 -10.49
N VAL A 168 -21.83 2.43 -9.56
CA VAL A 168 -23.29 2.18 -9.67
C VAL A 168 -24.00 3.52 -9.65
N PHE A 169 -24.76 3.79 -10.69
CA PHE A 169 -25.47 5.07 -10.85
C PHE A 169 -26.93 5.02 -10.40
N ASN A 170 -27.50 3.81 -10.33
CA ASN A 170 -28.89 3.59 -9.98
C ASN A 170 -29.13 2.13 -9.55
N ARG A 171 -30.36 1.80 -9.10
CA ARG A 171 -30.68 0.46 -8.60
C ARG A 171 -30.56 -0.67 -9.64
N SER A 172 -30.74 -0.39 -10.93
CA SER A 172 -30.62 -1.45 -11.95
C SER A 172 -29.19 -1.98 -12.09
N ASP A 173 -28.19 -1.18 -11.71
CA ASP A 173 -26.78 -1.56 -11.81
C ASP A 173 -26.33 -2.45 -10.63
N LEU A 174 -27.13 -2.53 -9.55
CA LEU A 174 -26.71 -3.16 -8.28
C LEU A 174 -26.46 -4.66 -8.43
N THR A 175 -27.33 -5.39 -9.14
CA THR A 175 -27.25 -6.85 -9.24
C THR A 175 -25.90 -7.27 -9.82
N ASP A 176 -25.55 -6.74 -10.98
CA ASP A 176 -24.32 -7.07 -11.68
C ASP A 176 -23.08 -6.64 -10.87
N ALA A 177 -23.16 -5.48 -10.20
CA ALA A 177 -22.06 -4.96 -9.38
C ALA A 177 -21.80 -5.85 -8.16
N ILE A 178 -22.85 -6.32 -7.48
CA ILE A 178 -22.74 -7.19 -6.30
C ILE A 178 -22.25 -8.57 -6.72
N ASP A 179 -22.86 -9.18 -7.74
CA ASP A 179 -22.47 -10.51 -8.21
C ASP A 179 -20.98 -10.52 -8.60
N LYS A 180 -20.52 -9.47 -9.31
CA LYS A 180 -19.10 -9.30 -9.66
C LYS A 180 -18.21 -9.20 -8.44
N ALA A 181 -18.58 -8.42 -7.43
CA ALA A 181 -17.76 -8.20 -6.26
C ALA A 181 -17.75 -9.43 -5.32
N LEU A 182 -18.89 -10.15 -5.19
CA LEU A 182 -19.00 -11.36 -4.38
C LEU A 182 -18.22 -12.56 -4.93
N LEU A 183 -17.71 -12.50 -6.17
CA LEU A 183 -16.75 -13.51 -6.66
C LEU A 183 -15.45 -13.54 -5.82
N TYR A 184 -15.19 -12.51 -5.04
CA TYR A 184 -13.95 -12.33 -4.28
C TYR A 184 -14.15 -12.36 -2.75
N GLY A 185 -15.32 -12.73 -2.28
CA GLY A 185 -15.61 -12.85 -0.84
C GLY A 185 -17.11 -12.87 -0.55
N GLU A 186 -17.44 -13.12 0.71
CA GLU A 186 -18.84 -13.24 1.17
C GLU A 186 -19.51 -11.88 1.45
N GLU A 187 -18.71 -10.82 1.54
CA GLU A 187 -19.16 -9.45 1.82
C GLU A 187 -18.49 -8.47 0.86
N VAL A 188 -19.23 -7.44 0.50
CA VAL A 188 -18.75 -6.33 -0.31
C VAL A 188 -18.91 -5.00 0.42
N LEU A 189 -18.05 -4.05 0.12
CA LEU A 189 -18.19 -2.67 0.56
C LEU A 189 -19.08 -1.91 -0.42
N VAL A 190 -20.09 -1.23 0.12
CA VAL A 190 -20.86 -0.19 -0.55
C VAL A 190 -20.36 1.13 -0.06
N GLU A 191 -19.82 1.96 -0.94
CA GLU A 191 -19.13 3.19 -0.55
C GLU A 191 -19.65 4.38 -1.35
N GLU A 192 -19.71 5.54 -0.71
CA GLU A 192 -20.00 6.81 -1.35
C GLU A 192 -18.99 7.08 -2.48
N CYS A 193 -19.45 7.38 -3.67
CA CYS A 193 -18.60 7.78 -4.77
C CYS A 193 -18.21 9.25 -4.61
N ILE A 194 -16.97 9.48 -4.26
CA ILE A 194 -16.43 10.85 -4.19
C ILE A 194 -16.05 11.28 -5.62
N ASP A 195 -16.54 12.45 -6.01
CA ASP A 195 -16.26 13.06 -7.31
C ASP A 195 -15.26 14.21 -7.12
N GLY A 196 -14.01 13.99 -7.55
CA GLY A 196 -12.93 14.96 -7.42
C GLY A 196 -11.58 14.36 -7.77
N ASP A 197 -10.50 15.07 -7.41
CA ASP A 197 -9.15 14.66 -7.72
C ASP A 197 -8.72 13.42 -6.91
N GLU A 198 -8.07 12.47 -7.59
CA GLU A 198 -7.39 11.36 -6.93
C GLU A 198 -5.96 11.80 -6.56
N ILE A 199 -5.65 11.74 -5.26
CA ILE A 199 -4.36 12.16 -4.69
C ILE A 199 -3.79 11.02 -3.86
N THR A 200 -2.47 10.85 -3.93
CA THR A 200 -1.78 9.87 -3.13
C THR A 200 -0.60 10.48 -2.37
N ILE A 201 -0.37 9.99 -1.16
CA ILE A 201 0.77 10.35 -0.31
C ILE A 201 1.56 9.09 0.00
N SER A 202 2.82 9.09 -0.40
CA SER A 202 3.77 8.04 0.01
C SER A 202 4.32 8.33 1.38
N ILE A 203 4.51 7.30 2.20
CA ILE A 203 5.14 7.38 3.53
C ILE A 203 6.47 6.64 3.47
N LEU A 204 7.51 7.26 3.99
CA LEU A 204 8.84 6.65 4.13
C LEU A 204 9.42 7.00 5.51
N GLN A 205 9.71 5.98 6.31
CA GLN A 205 10.30 6.13 7.66
C GLN A 205 9.52 7.12 8.56
N GLY A 206 8.18 7.08 8.47
CA GLY A 206 7.27 7.92 9.27
C GLY A 206 6.99 9.31 8.70
N GLU A 207 7.65 9.70 7.61
CA GLU A 207 7.50 11.00 6.95
C GLU A 207 6.70 10.87 5.66
N ALA A 208 5.88 11.88 5.37
CA ALA A 208 5.14 11.98 4.12
C ALA A 208 6.04 12.54 3.01
N LEU A 209 6.08 11.86 1.87
CA LEU A 209 6.67 12.37 0.63
C LEU A 209 5.67 13.29 -0.08
N PRO A 210 6.11 14.12 -1.04
CA PRO A 210 5.22 14.99 -1.79
C PRO A 210 4.04 14.24 -2.41
N SER A 211 2.87 14.89 -2.39
CA SER A 211 1.65 14.36 -3.00
C SER A 211 1.82 14.14 -4.51
N ILE A 212 1.08 13.16 -5.02
CA ILE A 212 0.91 12.97 -6.46
C ILE A 212 -0.58 13.00 -6.77
N ARG A 213 -1.00 13.88 -7.68
CA ARG A 213 -2.33 13.84 -8.28
C ARG A 213 -2.28 12.95 -9.51
N ILE A 214 -3.27 12.07 -9.60
CA ILE A 214 -3.43 11.10 -10.69
C ILE A 214 -4.54 11.60 -11.59
N ILE A 215 -4.25 11.77 -12.86
CA ILE A 215 -5.19 12.20 -13.89
C ILE A 215 -5.29 11.07 -14.90
N THR A 216 -6.39 10.32 -14.86
CA THR A 216 -6.63 9.19 -15.76
C THR A 216 -7.89 9.38 -16.59
N PRO A 217 -7.90 8.98 -17.87
CA PRO A 217 -9.12 8.96 -18.67
C PRO A 217 -10.03 7.77 -18.34
N HIS A 218 -9.60 6.84 -17.50
CA HIS A 218 -10.37 5.68 -17.05
C HIS A 218 -11.38 6.07 -15.95
N VAL A 219 -12.44 5.26 -15.79
CA VAL A 219 -13.43 5.44 -14.72
C VAL A 219 -12.79 5.26 -13.33
N PHE A 220 -11.75 4.44 -13.26
CA PHE A 220 -10.95 4.17 -12.07
C PHE A 220 -9.47 4.18 -12.42
N TYR A 221 -8.64 4.43 -11.43
CA TYR A 221 -7.20 4.15 -11.49
C TYR A 221 -6.98 2.64 -11.30
N ASP A 222 -7.37 1.89 -12.32
CA ASP A 222 -7.33 0.43 -12.38
C ASP A 222 -5.96 -0.10 -12.82
N TYR A 223 -5.85 -1.42 -13.00
CA TYR A 223 -4.62 -2.08 -13.39
C TYR A 223 -4.06 -1.53 -14.72
N ASP A 224 -4.93 -1.33 -15.72
CA ASP A 224 -4.52 -0.80 -17.01
C ASP A 224 -4.01 0.64 -16.89
N ALA A 225 -4.75 1.50 -16.16
CA ALA A 225 -4.35 2.88 -15.89
C ALA A 225 -3.03 2.99 -15.09
N LYS A 226 -2.74 1.99 -14.23
CA LYS A 226 -1.53 1.96 -13.39
C LYS A 226 -0.29 1.50 -14.13
N TYR A 227 -0.40 0.54 -15.05
CA TYR A 227 0.75 -0.23 -15.50
C TYR A 227 0.89 -0.37 -17.02
N GLU A 228 -0.19 -0.17 -17.78
CA GLU A 228 -0.21 -0.41 -19.23
C GLU A 228 -0.53 0.86 -20.04
N SER A 229 -1.25 1.82 -19.47
CA SER A 229 -1.70 3.02 -20.18
C SER A 229 -0.70 4.17 -20.06
N ASP A 230 -0.19 4.66 -21.20
CA ASP A 230 0.62 5.89 -21.28
C ASP A 230 -0.22 7.19 -21.19
N ARG A 231 -1.54 7.08 -21.01
CA ARG A 231 -2.46 8.23 -20.96
C ARG A 231 -2.76 8.73 -19.55
N THR A 232 -2.25 8.03 -18.53
CA THR A 232 -2.34 8.49 -17.14
C THR A 232 -1.25 9.52 -16.87
N GLU A 233 -1.64 10.70 -16.43
CA GLU A 233 -0.72 11.78 -16.07
C GLU A 233 -0.53 11.84 -14.56
N TYR A 234 0.68 12.16 -14.12
CA TYR A 234 1.07 12.26 -12.72
C TYR A 234 1.64 13.64 -12.42
N VAL A 235 1.01 14.38 -11.51
CA VAL A 235 1.46 15.70 -11.11
C VAL A 235 2.02 15.66 -9.70
N CYS A 236 3.35 15.75 -9.56
CA CYS A 236 4.00 15.82 -8.25
C CYS A 236 3.80 17.21 -7.62
N LYS A 237 3.57 17.24 -6.31
CA LYS A 237 2.84 18.26 -5.57
C LYS A 237 1.47 18.46 -6.21
N GLY A 238 0.64 17.40 -6.07
CA GLY A 238 -0.68 17.30 -6.69
C GLY A 238 -1.73 18.20 -6.05
N THR A 239 -1.45 18.77 -4.88
CA THR A 239 -2.32 19.72 -4.17
C THR A 239 -2.18 21.13 -4.72
N SER A 240 -3.15 22.01 -4.42
CA SER A 240 -3.19 23.38 -4.98
C SER A 240 -2.20 24.32 -4.31
N ASN A 241 -1.78 24.02 -3.06
CA ASN A 241 -0.88 24.88 -2.27
C ASN A 241 -0.25 24.11 -1.09
N ASP A 242 0.74 24.72 -0.44
CA ASP A 242 1.48 24.11 0.67
C ASP A 242 0.62 23.85 1.94
N ILE A 243 -0.49 24.55 2.13
CA ILE A 243 -1.42 24.31 3.26
C ILE A 243 -2.18 23.01 3.02
N GLU A 244 -2.72 22.83 1.82
CA GLU A 244 -3.36 21.57 1.43
C GLU A 244 -2.37 20.42 1.49
N GLU A 245 -1.15 20.59 0.96
CA GLU A 245 -0.09 19.58 1.01
C GLU A 245 0.12 19.07 2.44
N LYS A 246 0.21 20.01 3.38
CA LYS A 246 0.34 19.67 4.81
C LYS A 246 -0.88 18.93 5.35
N ILE A 247 -2.09 19.31 4.99
CA ILE A 247 -3.33 18.64 5.43
C ILE A 247 -3.34 17.19 4.97
N TYR A 248 -3.05 16.93 3.67
CA TYR A 248 -2.97 15.58 3.15
C TYR A 248 -1.87 14.76 3.82
N ALA A 249 -0.68 15.34 4.02
CA ALA A 249 0.43 14.70 4.71
C ALA A 249 0.06 14.29 6.15
N ASP A 250 -0.52 15.22 6.92
CA ASP A 250 -0.91 14.98 8.32
C ASP A 250 -1.99 13.87 8.40
N ILE A 251 -2.98 13.88 7.50
CA ILE A 251 -4.02 12.83 7.46
C ILE A 251 -3.41 11.49 7.05
N ALA A 252 -2.53 11.46 6.05
CA ALA A 252 -1.86 10.25 5.60
C ALA A 252 -1.04 9.59 6.73
N ILE A 253 -0.21 10.37 7.43
CA ILE A 253 0.58 9.91 8.56
C ILE A 253 -0.34 9.36 9.67
N ASN A 254 -1.45 10.06 9.97
CA ASN A 254 -2.40 9.62 10.98
C ASN A 254 -3.11 8.32 10.58
N ALA A 255 -3.55 8.19 9.32
CA ALA A 255 -4.18 6.99 8.80
C ALA A 255 -3.22 5.79 8.86
N PHE A 256 -1.99 5.97 8.40
CA PHE A 256 -0.94 4.96 8.41
C PHE A 256 -0.63 4.48 9.84
N LYS A 257 -0.42 5.42 10.77
CA LYS A 257 -0.17 5.12 12.19
C LYS A 257 -1.39 4.45 12.86
N LYS A 258 -2.61 4.87 12.52
CA LYS A 258 -3.84 4.31 13.10
C LYS A 258 -4.03 2.83 12.78
N LEU A 259 -3.61 2.39 11.59
CA LEU A 259 -3.60 0.98 11.22
C LEU A 259 -2.43 0.19 11.85
N GLY A 260 -1.49 0.87 12.52
CA GLY A 260 -0.28 0.26 13.06
C GLY A 260 0.81 0.00 12.00
N CYS A 261 0.69 0.64 10.83
CA CYS A 261 1.66 0.51 9.76
C CYS A 261 3.00 1.14 10.14
N LYS A 262 4.09 0.59 9.60
CA LYS A 262 5.47 1.00 9.88
C LYS A 262 6.31 1.06 8.60
N GLY A 263 7.44 1.74 8.71
CA GLY A 263 8.49 1.78 7.70
C GLY A 263 8.11 2.58 6.46
N TRP A 264 7.34 2.01 5.57
CA TRP A 264 6.92 2.65 4.32
C TRP A 264 5.56 2.17 3.83
N GLY A 265 4.96 2.94 2.91
CA GLY A 265 3.67 2.61 2.32
C GLY A 265 3.11 3.77 1.52
N ARG A 266 1.82 3.69 1.14
CA ARG A 266 1.11 4.73 0.39
C ARG A 266 -0.32 4.84 0.87
N VAL A 267 -0.80 6.07 1.00
CA VAL A 267 -2.18 6.37 1.38
C VAL A 267 -2.87 7.03 0.20
N ASP A 268 -3.99 6.48 -0.24
CA ASP A 268 -4.74 6.94 -1.41
C ASP A 268 -6.00 7.68 -0.97
N PHE A 269 -6.30 8.78 -1.67
CA PHE A 269 -7.36 9.72 -1.35
C PHE A 269 -8.20 10.07 -2.56
N MET A 270 -9.46 10.42 -2.32
CA MET A 270 -10.24 11.27 -3.21
C MET A 270 -10.48 12.63 -2.55
N THR A 271 -10.46 13.69 -3.33
CA THR A 271 -10.84 15.04 -2.88
C THR A 271 -12.34 15.22 -3.06
N ALA A 272 -13.08 15.44 -1.98
CA ALA A 272 -14.49 15.74 -2.11
C ALA A 272 -14.73 17.12 -2.76
N SER A 273 -15.94 17.37 -3.29
CA SER A 273 -16.31 18.62 -3.97
C SER A 273 -16.14 19.88 -3.11
N ASN A 274 -16.15 19.72 -1.79
CA ASN A 274 -15.86 20.80 -0.83
C ASN A 274 -14.36 20.99 -0.52
N GLY A 275 -13.47 20.30 -1.25
CA GLY A 275 -12.02 20.34 -1.06
C GLY A 275 -11.49 19.46 0.07
N GLN A 276 -12.33 18.68 0.75
CA GLN A 276 -11.90 17.85 1.88
C GLN A 276 -11.29 16.53 1.39
N PRO A 277 -10.08 16.13 1.87
CA PRO A 277 -9.51 14.83 1.58
C PRO A 277 -10.31 13.71 2.24
N GLN A 278 -10.51 12.62 1.49
CA GLN A 278 -11.19 11.40 1.95
C GLN A 278 -10.25 10.21 1.74
N VAL A 279 -9.78 9.58 2.81
CA VAL A 279 -8.90 8.40 2.72
C VAL A 279 -9.67 7.22 2.15
N LEU A 280 -9.18 6.66 1.04
CA LEU A 280 -9.71 5.45 0.45
C LEU A 280 -9.13 4.19 1.10
N GLU A 281 -7.80 4.08 1.08
CA GLU A 281 -7.06 2.91 1.57
C GLU A 281 -5.59 3.24 1.89
N VAL A 282 -4.93 2.29 2.56
CA VAL A 282 -3.49 2.30 2.81
C VAL A 282 -2.87 1.06 2.18
N ASN A 283 -1.87 1.25 1.33
CA ASN A 283 -1.09 0.19 0.70
C ASN A 283 0.22 -0.01 1.48
N THR A 284 0.44 -1.21 1.99
CA THR A 284 1.60 -1.54 2.84
C THR A 284 2.84 -2.00 2.07
N VAL A 285 2.66 -2.47 0.82
CA VAL A 285 3.75 -2.84 -0.09
C VAL A 285 3.45 -2.29 -1.49
N PRO A 286 3.49 -0.95 -1.67
CA PRO A 286 3.19 -0.35 -2.97
C PRO A 286 4.22 -0.73 -4.05
N GLY A 287 3.82 -0.64 -5.32
CA GLY A 287 4.67 -0.96 -6.46
C GLY A 287 5.99 -0.19 -6.49
N MET A 288 7.03 -0.85 -7.02
CA MET A 288 8.40 -0.34 -7.13
C MET A 288 8.93 -0.45 -8.57
N THR A 289 8.09 -0.13 -9.55
CA THR A 289 8.48 -0.01 -10.96
C THR A 289 8.79 1.45 -11.32
N SER A 290 9.28 1.71 -12.52
CA SER A 290 9.54 3.07 -13.01
C SER A 290 8.28 3.96 -13.08
N HIS A 291 7.10 3.36 -13.16
CA HIS A 291 5.80 4.05 -13.19
C HIS A 291 5.11 4.09 -11.81
N SER A 292 5.77 3.59 -10.77
CA SER A 292 5.18 3.53 -9.43
C SER A 292 5.27 4.85 -8.68
N LEU A 293 4.22 5.17 -7.93
CA LEU A 293 4.02 6.47 -7.30
C LEU A 293 5.03 6.76 -6.18
N VAL A 294 5.44 5.74 -5.40
CA VAL A 294 6.44 5.93 -4.33
C VAL A 294 7.81 6.34 -4.90
N PRO A 295 8.37 5.66 -5.93
CA PRO A 295 9.57 6.12 -6.60
C PRO A 295 9.44 7.51 -7.23
N MET A 296 8.28 7.86 -7.81
CA MET A 296 8.04 9.20 -8.37
C MET A 296 8.09 10.29 -7.30
N ALA A 297 7.38 10.09 -6.18
CA ALA A 297 7.37 11.05 -5.07
C ALA A 297 8.77 11.23 -4.46
N ALA A 298 9.51 10.14 -4.28
CA ALA A 298 10.89 10.16 -3.77
C ALA A 298 11.84 10.90 -4.72
N ASN A 299 11.77 10.60 -6.02
CA ASN A 299 12.60 11.25 -7.03
C ASN A 299 12.33 12.77 -7.13
N HIS A 300 11.09 13.21 -6.95
CA HIS A 300 10.72 14.63 -6.96
C HIS A 300 11.49 15.45 -5.90
N ILE A 301 11.87 14.81 -4.80
CA ILE A 301 12.66 15.44 -3.73
C ILE A 301 14.14 15.03 -3.75
N GLY A 302 14.62 14.45 -4.86
CA GLY A 302 16.03 14.11 -5.05
C GLY A 302 16.48 12.79 -4.41
N ILE A 303 15.56 11.95 -3.94
CA ILE A 303 15.85 10.57 -3.50
C ILE A 303 15.79 9.66 -4.72
N CYS A 304 16.95 9.25 -5.26
CA CYS A 304 17.00 8.31 -6.37
C CYS A 304 16.47 6.93 -5.98
N PHE A 305 16.18 6.09 -6.97
CA PHE A 305 15.58 4.77 -6.73
C PHE A 305 16.45 3.85 -5.87
N GLU A 306 17.76 3.89 -6.05
CA GLU A 306 18.73 3.12 -5.27
C GLU A 306 18.75 3.55 -3.80
N GLU A 307 18.68 4.86 -3.55
CA GLU A 307 18.59 5.41 -2.20
C GLU A 307 17.23 5.10 -1.56
N LEU A 308 16.14 5.16 -2.31
CA LEU A 308 14.82 4.75 -1.84
C LEU A 308 14.80 3.28 -1.42
N CYS A 309 15.34 2.36 -2.25
CA CYS A 309 15.43 0.94 -1.92
C CYS A 309 16.28 0.70 -0.66
N TRP A 310 17.36 1.44 -0.50
CA TRP A 310 18.20 1.41 0.71
C TRP A 310 17.42 1.85 1.94
N ARG A 311 16.74 2.99 1.90
CA ARG A 311 15.95 3.51 3.04
C ARG A 311 14.78 2.60 3.41
N ILE A 312 14.15 1.98 2.43
CA ILE A 312 13.13 0.96 2.71
C ILE A 312 13.77 -0.25 3.39
N LEU A 313 14.97 -0.70 2.97
CA LEU A 313 15.66 -1.80 3.61
C LEU A 313 16.04 -1.48 5.07
N GLU A 314 16.41 -0.24 5.38
CA GLU A 314 16.67 0.21 6.74
C GLU A 314 15.47 -0.01 7.68
N THR A 315 14.23 0.05 7.17
CA THR A 315 13.03 -0.18 7.99
C THR A 315 12.96 -1.59 8.58
N SER A 316 13.70 -2.55 8.01
CA SER A 316 13.81 -3.90 8.57
C SER A 316 14.52 -3.98 9.92
N PHE A 317 15.24 -2.93 10.33
CA PHE A 317 15.82 -2.84 11.68
C PHE A 317 14.81 -2.35 12.73
N GLU A 318 13.72 -1.71 12.33
CA GLU A 318 12.65 -1.27 13.22
C GLU A 318 11.76 -2.45 13.65
N ASN A 319 11.66 -3.48 12.82
CA ASN A 319 10.91 -4.71 13.06
C ASN A 319 11.79 -5.76 13.74
N ARG A 320 12.48 -5.40 14.84
CA ARG A 320 13.14 -6.40 15.68
C ARG A 320 12.06 -7.26 16.31
N ILE A 321 12.03 -8.53 15.95
CA ILE A 321 11.25 -9.55 16.65
C ILE A 321 11.87 -9.63 18.05
N GLU A 322 11.16 -9.11 19.06
CA GLU A 322 11.57 -9.29 20.45
C GLU A 322 11.55 -10.80 20.72
N VAL A 323 12.71 -11.42 20.72
CA VAL A 323 12.86 -12.78 21.25
C VAL A 323 12.49 -12.67 22.73
N SER A 324 11.30 -13.09 23.09
CA SER A 324 10.90 -13.19 24.51
C SER A 324 11.91 -14.12 25.17
N SER A 325 12.75 -13.56 26.03
CA SER A 325 13.69 -14.28 26.88
C SER A 325 12.94 -15.01 28.00
N ASN A 326 12.07 -15.94 27.61
CA ASN A 326 11.36 -16.84 28.50
C ASN A 326 11.60 -18.28 28.08
N ASP A 327 12.87 -18.70 28.06
CA ASP A 327 13.26 -20.10 28.19
C ASP A 327 14.69 -20.10 28.74
N ALA A 328 14.79 -19.90 30.06
CA ALA A 328 15.94 -20.23 30.87
C ALA A 328 15.47 -20.87 32.17
#